data_360cd78e6062e140ebe6bbfce596ec7f
#
_entry.id   360cd78e6062e140ebe6bbfce596ec7f
#
_cell.length_a   1.000
_cell.length_b   1.000
_cell.length_c   1.000
_cell.angle_alpha   90.00
_cell.angle_beta   90.00
_cell.angle_gamma   90.00
#
_symmetry.space_group_name_H-M   'P 1'
#
loop_
_entity.id
_entity.type
_entity.pdbx_description
1 polymer ?
#
loop_
_entity_poly.entity_id
_entity_poly.type
_entity_poly.pdbx_seq_one_letter_code
_entity_poly.pdbx_strand_id
1 'polypeptide(L)'
;MFGLLALLLVVSPPHFRAEPGWHVGSRPAHTCPGVPASKCVQAEGWASTVRYTDCGNCVPPHHTLAHLPPGGIVIQLSYGRERPSKAPVGTWPPRIRARDLTVGFEGEPNRYAVFQTFVRTGTLERYLFVWFGRKHPTQHQLARANAELRTAR
;
A
#
# COMPACT_ATOMS: atom_id res chain seq x y z
N MET A 1 25.92 31.37 -16.27
CA MET A 1 25.30 30.06 -16.58
C MET A 1 24.86 29.46 -15.26
N PHE A 2 23.62 29.66 -14.85
CA PHE A 2 23.06 29.03 -13.65
C PHE A 2 22.52 27.67 -14.06
N GLY A 3 23.25 26.61 -13.68
CA GLY A 3 22.75 25.24 -13.85
C GLY A 3 21.51 25.05 -13.00
N LEU A 4 20.37 24.88 -13.64
CA LEU A 4 19.14 24.41 -12.98
C LEU A 4 19.45 23.01 -12.45
N LEU A 5 19.81 22.88 -11.18
CA LEU A 5 19.77 21.59 -10.50
C LEU A 5 18.31 21.13 -10.55
N ALA A 6 18.01 20.21 -11.47
CA ALA A 6 16.74 19.50 -11.47
C ALA A 6 16.66 18.77 -10.12
N LEU A 7 15.83 19.29 -9.18
CA LEU A 7 15.55 18.64 -7.92
C LEU A 7 14.84 17.32 -8.26
N LEU A 8 15.61 16.24 -8.37
CA LEU A 8 15.08 14.89 -8.52
C LEU A 8 14.21 14.59 -7.30
N LEU A 9 12.99 14.18 -7.55
CA LEU A 9 12.12 13.68 -6.51
C LEU A 9 12.74 12.39 -5.97
N VAL A 10 13.07 12.35 -4.69
CA VAL A 10 13.57 11.16 -4.03
C VAL A 10 12.46 10.60 -3.16
N VAL A 11 12.16 9.31 -3.34
CA VAL A 11 11.21 8.56 -2.53
C VAL A 11 11.88 7.27 -2.11
N SER A 12 12.01 7.06 -0.81
CA SER A 12 12.44 5.76 -0.28
C SER A 12 11.25 4.80 -0.27
N PRO A 13 11.45 3.52 -0.62
CA PRO A 13 10.37 2.54 -0.57
C PRO A 13 9.88 2.35 0.87
N PRO A 14 8.57 2.12 1.07
CA PRO A 14 8.06 1.75 2.38
C PRO A 14 8.61 0.40 2.82
N HIS A 15 9.04 0.31 4.07
CA HIS A 15 9.54 -0.91 4.69
C HIS A 15 8.66 -1.29 5.87
N PHE A 16 8.12 -2.50 5.85
CA PHE A 16 7.45 -3.12 6.97
C PHE A 16 8.46 -3.89 7.82
N ARG A 17 8.20 -4.02 9.13
CA ARG A 17 8.99 -4.89 9.98
C ARG A 17 8.60 -6.34 9.72
N ALA A 18 9.61 -7.22 9.55
CA ALA A 18 9.39 -8.65 9.39
C ALA A 18 9.03 -9.30 10.74
N GLU A 19 7.82 -9.07 11.23
CA GLU A 19 7.30 -9.72 12.44
C GLU A 19 6.90 -11.18 12.16
N PRO A 20 6.89 -12.07 13.17
CA PRO A 20 6.46 -13.45 12.98
C PRO A 20 5.10 -13.57 12.32
N GLY A 21 4.99 -14.41 11.28
CA GLY A 21 3.76 -14.62 10.52
C GLY A 21 3.49 -13.56 9.44
N TRP A 22 4.49 -12.71 9.13
CA TRP A 22 4.45 -11.79 8.01
C TRP A 22 5.58 -12.03 7.02
N HIS A 23 5.24 -12.00 5.74
CA HIS A 23 6.17 -11.92 4.61
C HIS A 23 6.19 -10.48 4.13
N VAL A 24 7.35 -9.84 4.15
CA VAL A 24 7.49 -8.43 3.79
C VAL A 24 8.44 -8.26 2.61
N GLY A 25 8.24 -7.20 1.85
CA GLY A 25 9.13 -6.84 0.76
C GLY A 25 8.90 -5.41 0.30
N SER A 26 9.79 -4.95 -0.57
CA SER A 26 9.70 -3.61 -1.15
C SER A 26 10.28 -3.58 -2.55
N ARG A 27 9.88 -2.58 -3.32
CA ARG A 27 10.41 -2.27 -4.66
C ARG A 27 11.02 -0.86 -4.63
N PRO A 28 12.22 -0.67 -5.16
CA PRO A 28 12.87 0.63 -5.24
C PRO A 28 12.04 1.66 -6.00
N ALA A 29 12.33 2.92 -5.75
CA ALA A 29 11.70 4.03 -6.46
C ALA A 29 11.89 3.94 -7.96
N HIS A 30 10.82 4.21 -8.69
CA HIS A 30 10.79 4.25 -10.15
C HIS A 30 9.88 5.40 -10.62
N THR A 31 10.01 5.78 -11.86
CA THR A 31 9.17 6.82 -12.47
C THR A 31 7.77 6.28 -12.72
N CYS A 32 6.77 7.16 -12.60
CA CYS A 32 5.41 6.80 -13.01
C CYS A 32 5.36 6.63 -14.53
N PRO A 33 4.63 5.63 -15.05
CA PRO A 33 4.55 5.38 -16.49
C PRO A 33 4.15 6.63 -17.29
N GLY A 34 4.95 6.97 -18.29
CA GLY A 34 4.68 8.11 -19.18
C GLY A 34 4.87 9.50 -18.54
N VAL A 35 5.43 9.59 -17.34
CA VAL A 35 5.61 10.86 -16.61
C VAL A 35 7.11 11.05 -16.29
N PRO A 36 7.69 12.25 -16.51
CA PRO A 36 9.08 12.52 -16.15
C PRO A 36 9.33 12.38 -14.64
N ALA A 37 10.51 11.90 -14.25
CA ALA A 37 10.92 11.73 -12.84
C ALA A 37 10.84 13.02 -12.01
N SER A 38 10.97 14.18 -12.65
CA SER A 38 10.79 15.50 -12.01
C SER A 38 9.34 15.78 -11.60
N LYS A 39 8.38 15.03 -12.14
CA LYS A 39 6.94 15.20 -11.88
C LYS A 39 6.33 14.08 -11.08
N CYS A 40 6.77 12.83 -11.27
CA CYS A 40 6.21 11.68 -10.56
C CYS A 40 7.25 10.57 -10.33
N VAL A 41 7.38 10.17 -9.07
CA VAL A 41 8.16 9.01 -8.64
C VAL A 41 7.34 8.21 -7.63
N GLN A 42 7.42 6.88 -7.72
CA GLN A 42 6.73 5.95 -6.83
C GLN A 42 7.70 4.87 -6.31
N ALA A 43 7.42 4.35 -5.13
CA ALA A 43 8.08 3.20 -4.55
C ALA A 43 7.06 2.38 -3.76
N GLU A 44 7.16 1.06 -3.76
CA GLU A 44 6.18 0.17 -3.16
C GLU A 44 6.79 -0.69 -2.06
N GLY A 45 5.92 -1.08 -1.12
CA GLY A 45 6.19 -2.09 -0.12
C GLY A 45 4.94 -2.91 0.18
N TRP A 46 5.14 -4.11 0.69
CA TRP A 46 4.05 -5.01 1.06
C TRP A 46 4.36 -5.81 2.31
N ALA A 47 3.29 -6.18 2.99
CA ALA A 47 3.30 -7.16 4.08
C ALA A 47 2.13 -8.12 3.86
N SER A 48 2.37 -9.44 3.98
CA SER A 48 1.35 -10.45 3.76
C SER A 48 1.51 -11.60 4.74
N THR A 49 0.39 -12.17 5.20
CA THR A 49 0.38 -13.38 6.03
C THR A 49 0.58 -14.66 5.22
N VAL A 50 0.57 -14.55 3.90
CA VAL A 50 0.97 -15.61 2.95
C VAL A 50 2.14 -15.10 2.11
N ARG A 51 2.82 -16.00 1.41
CA ARG A 51 3.87 -15.60 0.47
C ARG A 51 3.32 -14.65 -0.58
N TYR A 52 3.91 -13.48 -0.70
CA TYR A 52 3.56 -12.50 -1.71
C TYR A 52 4.21 -12.88 -3.05
N THR A 53 3.41 -13.06 -4.10
CA THR A 53 3.84 -13.59 -5.40
C THR A 53 3.52 -12.67 -6.58
N ASP A 54 3.00 -11.48 -6.30
CA ASP A 54 2.69 -10.46 -7.31
C ASP A 54 3.79 -9.39 -7.42
N CYS A 55 3.66 -8.51 -8.39
CA CYS A 55 4.49 -7.30 -8.46
C CYS A 55 4.07 -6.30 -7.37
N GLY A 56 5.01 -5.42 -6.93
CA GLY A 56 4.77 -4.48 -5.84
C GLY A 56 3.64 -3.49 -6.08
N ASN A 57 3.32 -3.20 -7.35
CA ASN A 57 2.25 -2.29 -7.76
C ASN A 57 1.11 -2.97 -8.50
N CYS A 58 1.04 -4.30 -8.49
CA CYS A 58 -0.12 -5.04 -9.00
C CYS A 58 -1.30 -4.87 -8.03
N VAL A 59 -2.33 -4.13 -8.43
CA VAL A 59 -3.55 -3.92 -7.66
C VAL A 59 -4.76 -4.30 -8.53
N PRO A 60 -5.52 -5.32 -8.13
CA PRO A 60 -5.32 -6.22 -6.98
C PRO A 60 -4.16 -7.23 -7.20
N PRO A 61 -3.54 -7.75 -6.14
CA PRO A 61 -2.49 -8.78 -6.23
C PRO A 61 -3.13 -10.17 -6.41
N HIS A 62 -3.58 -10.47 -7.61
CA HIS A 62 -4.43 -11.63 -7.93
C HIS A 62 -3.85 -12.97 -7.49
N HIS A 63 -2.55 -13.21 -7.74
CA HIS A 63 -1.90 -14.48 -7.40
C HIS A 63 -1.81 -14.66 -5.88
N THR A 64 -1.44 -13.61 -5.16
CA THR A 64 -1.37 -13.64 -3.69
C THR A 64 -2.76 -13.83 -3.08
N LEU A 65 -3.77 -13.10 -3.59
CA LEU A 65 -5.15 -13.21 -3.11
C LEU A 65 -5.76 -14.58 -3.38
N ALA A 66 -5.43 -15.22 -4.51
CA ALA A 66 -5.91 -16.57 -4.83
C ALA A 66 -5.55 -17.61 -3.75
N HIS A 67 -4.45 -17.39 -3.04
CA HIS A 67 -3.97 -18.26 -1.95
C HIS A 67 -4.26 -17.71 -0.55
N LEU A 68 -4.98 -16.57 -0.44
CA LEU A 68 -5.26 -15.93 0.83
C LEU A 68 -6.36 -16.67 1.59
N PRO A 69 -6.07 -17.32 2.74
CA PRO A 69 -7.08 -18.01 3.54
C PRO A 69 -8.00 -17.00 4.23
N PRO A 70 -9.17 -17.42 4.76
CA PRO A 70 -10.10 -16.53 5.45
C PRO A 70 -9.51 -15.72 6.61
N GLY A 71 -8.46 -16.23 7.27
CA GLY A 71 -7.72 -15.52 8.32
C GLY A 71 -6.59 -14.63 7.81
N GLY A 72 -6.33 -14.66 6.50
CA GLY A 72 -5.18 -13.97 5.90
C GLY A 72 -5.38 -12.46 5.71
N ILE A 73 -4.25 -11.76 5.57
CA ILE A 73 -4.18 -10.31 5.37
C ILE A 73 -3.07 -10.01 4.36
N VAL A 74 -3.33 -9.09 3.43
CA VAL A 74 -2.32 -8.52 2.53
C VAL A 74 -2.38 -7.01 2.65
N ILE A 75 -1.23 -6.37 2.82
CA ILE A 75 -1.06 -4.92 2.84
C ILE A 75 -0.18 -4.54 1.65
N GLN A 76 -0.67 -3.63 0.82
CA GLN A 76 0.10 -3.00 -0.24
C GLN A 76 0.17 -1.50 0.05
N LEU A 77 1.38 -0.95 0.03
CA LEU A 77 1.62 0.45 0.33
C LEU A 77 2.54 1.04 -0.73
N SER A 78 2.09 2.09 -1.39
CA SER A 78 2.92 2.87 -2.30
C SER A 78 3.20 4.24 -1.70
N TYR A 79 4.45 4.63 -1.71
CA TYR A 79 4.88 6.01 -1.48
C TYR A 79 5.10 6.69 -2.82
N GLY A 80 4.64 7.92 -2.93
CA GLY A 80 4.80 8.70 -4.15
C GLY A 80 5.05 10.19 -3.88
N ARG A 81 5.58 10.85 -4.90
CA ARG A 81 5.60 12.30 -5.02
C ARG A 81 5.16 12.66 -6.42
N GLU A 82 4.04 13.36 -6.51
CA GLU A 82 3.52 13.89 -7.76
C GLU A 82 3.44 15.41 -7.69
N ARG A 83 3.72 16.05 -8.79
CA ARG A 83 3.62 17.52 -8.92
C ARG A 83 2.78 17.90 -10.13
N PRO A 84 1.65 18.59 -9.92
CA PRO A 84 1.03 18.91 -8.64
C PRO A 84 0.39 17.66 -8.00
N SER A 85 0.38 17.59 -6.66
CA SER A 85 -0.26 16.48 -5.94
C SER A 85 -1.78 16.62 -6.01
N LYS A 86 -2.46 15.48 -6.25
CA LYS A 86 -3.92 15.36 -6.23
C LYS A 86 -4.44 14.70 -4.94
N ALA A 87 -3.53 14.19 -4.12
CA ALA A 87 -3.90 13.51 -2.89
C ALA A 87 -4.43 14.48 -1.84
N PRO A 88 -5.56 14.17 -1.17
CA PRO A 88 -6.05 14.95 -0.05
C PRO A 88 -5.04 14.91 1.12
N VAL A 89 -4.95 16.00 1.86
CA VAL A 89 -4.17 16.05 3.10
C VAL A 89 -4.86 15.16 4.15
N GLY A 90 -4.09 14.32 4.83
CA GLY A 90 -4.62 13.40 5.83
C GLY A 90 -3.60 13.04 6.88
N THR A 91 -4.00 12.15 7.80
CA THR A 91 -3.15 11.62 8.87
C THR A 91 -2.61 10.25 8.49
N TRP A 92 -1.43 9.92 8.98
CA TRP A 92 -0.78 8.63 8.77
C TRP A 92 -0.19 8.08 10.08
N PRO A 93 -0.29 6.77 10.35
CA PRO A 93 -1.06 5.76 9.61
C PRO A 93 -2.56 5.89 9.87
N PRO A 94 -3.41 5.47 8.91
CA PRO A 94 -4.85 5.42 9.13
C PRO A 94 -5.20 4.30 10.11
N ARG A 95 -6.34 4.44 10.79
CA ARG A 95 -6.92 3.36 11.59
C ARG A 95 -7.99 2.63 10.78
N ILE A 96 -7.75 1.35 10.49
CA ILE A 96 -8.70 0.50 9.78
C ILE A 96 -9.78 0.02 10.75
N ARG A 97 -11.05 0.24 10.40
CA ARG A 97 -12.23 -0.19 11.15
C ARG A 97 -13.14 -1.00 10.24
N ALA A 98 -13.95 -1.90 10.81
CA ALA A 98 -14.87 -2.74 10.03
C ALA A 98 -15.81 -1.93 9.11
N ARG A 99 -16.27 -0.78 9.57
CA ARG A 99 -17.17 0.11 8.81
C ARG A 99 -16.51 0.82 7.61
N ASP A 100 -15.18 0.84 7.56
CA ASP A 100 -14.40 1.51 6.51
C ASP A 100 -14.08 0.55 5.36
N LEU A 101 -14.53 -0.72 5.46
CA LEU A 101 -14.25 -1.77 4.48
C LEU A 101 -15.32 -1.81 3.40
N THR A 102 -14.87 -2.12 2.18
CA THR A 102 -15.74 -2.52 1.07
C THR A 102 -15.63 -4.03 0.86
N VAL A 103 -16.69 -4.67 0.35
CA VAL A 103 -16.69 -6.09 -0.03
C VAL A 103 -16.49 -6.20 -1.53
N GLY A 104 -15.50 -6.98 -1.92
CA GLY A 104 -15.09 -7.08 -3.32
C GLY A 104 -14.26 -5.88 -3.78
N PHE A 105 -13.63 -6.04 -4.91
CA PHE A 105 -12.85 -5.01 -5.61
C PHE A 105 -12.89 -5.36 -7.10
N GLU A 106 -12.60 -4.41 -7.97
CA GLU A 106 -12.66 -4.56 -9.41
C GLU A 106 -12.17 -5.92 -9.92
N GLY A 107 -13.07 -6.75 -10.43
CA GLY A 107 -12.77 -8.08 -10.95
C GLY A 107 -12.48 -9.17 -9.92
N GLU A 108 -12.44 -8.85 -8.62
CA GLU A 108 -12.19 -9.84 -7.56
C GLU A 108 -13.50 -10.42 -6.99
N PRO A 109 -13.49 -11.70 -6.57
CA PRO A 109 -14.64 -12.32 -5.93
C PRO A 109 -15.08 -11.57 -4.68
N ASN A 110 -16.40 -11.51 -4.43
CA ASN A 110 -16.99 -10.91 -3.23
C ASN A 110 -16.67 -11.66 -1.92
N ARG A 111 -15.56 -12.38 -1.86
CA ARG A 111 -15.09 -13.08 -0.65
C ARG A 111 -14.11 -12.27 0.18
N TYR A 112 -13.56 -11.21 -0.38
CA TYR A 112 -12.60 -10.33 0.28
C TYR A 112 -13.26 -9.08 0.82
N ALA A 113 -12.76 -8.57 1.95
CA ALA A 113 -12.97 -7.20 2.37
C ALA A 113 -11.71 -6.39 2.08
N VAL A 114 -11.89 -5.14 1.67
CA VAL A 114 -10.79 -4.26 1.27
C VAL A 114 -10.92 -2.92 1.98
N PHE A 115 -9.83 -2.46 2.56
CA PHE A 115 -9.62 -1.08 2.97
C PHE A 115 -8.72 -0.40 1.95
N GLN A 116 -9.09 0.78 1.49
CA GLN A 116 -8.23 1.59 0.65
C GLN A 116 -8.24 3.04 1.10
N THR A 117 -7.10 3.70 0.98
CA THR A 117 -6.99 5.14 1.22
C THR A 117 -5.86 5.76 0.41
N PHE A 118 -6.04 7.02 0.05
CA PHE A 118 -5.05 7.83 -0.62
C PHE A 118 -4.94 9.17 0.13
N VAL A 119 -3.78 9.41 0.73
CA VAL A 119 -3.55 10.61 1.55
C VAL A 119 -2.16 11.19 1.31
N ARG A 120 -2.03 12.49 1.53
CA ARG A 120 -0.75 13.20 1.53
C ARG A 120 -0.44 13.73 2.92
N THR A 121 0.77 13.49 3.39
CA THR A 121 1.33 14.14 4.58
C THR A 121 2.63 14.84 4.17
N GLY A 122 2.67 16.16 4.34
CA GLY A 122 3.76 16.96 3.78
C GLY A 122 3.81 16.83 2.26
N THR A 123 4.96 16.41 1.71
CA THR A 123 5.17 16.18 0.27
C THR A 123 5.04 14.72 -0.16
N LEU A 124 4.79 13.81 0.77
CA LEU A 124 4.71 12.38 0.51
C LEU A 124 3.26 11.93 0.38
N GLU A 125 2.94 11.36 -0.76
CA GLU A 125 1.67 10.70 -1.03
C GLU A 125 1.75 9.22 -0.64
N ARG A 126 0.65 8.70 -0.13
CA ARG A 126 0.52 7.30 0.29
C ARG A 126 -0.75 6.70 -0.29
N TYR A 127 -0.57 5.65 -1.07
CA TYR A 127 -1.63 4.75 -1.52
C TYR A 127 -1.58 3.48 -0.69
N LEU A 128 -2.67 3.14 -0.03
CA LEU A 128 -2.78 1.97 0.82
C LEU A 128 -3.96 1.12 0.40
N PHE A 129 -3.70 -0.17 0.22
CA PHE A 129 -4.70 -1.23 0.11
C PHE A 129 -4.45 -2.27 1.19
N VAL A 130 -5.50 -2.68 1.89
CA VAL A 130 -5.44 -3.79 2.85
C VAL A 130 -6.56 -4.78 2.52
N TRP A 131 -6.17 -5.99 2.18
CA TRP A 131 -7.04 -7.08 1.77
C TRP A 131 -7.20 -8.07 2.91
N PHE A 132 -8.42 -8.48 3.19
CA PHE A 132 -8.74 -9.51 4.18
C PHE A 132 -9.33 -10.71 3.45
N GLY A 133 -8.91 -11.92 3.79
CA GLY A 133 -9.34 -13.16 3.17
C GLY A 133 -10.80 -13.55 3.42
N ARG A 134 -11.59 -12.66 4.02
CA ARG A 134 -13.04 -12.83 4.30
C ARG A 134 -13.78 -11.50 4.22
N LYS A 135 -15.09 -11.58 3.93
CA LYS A 135 -15.99 -10.41 3.84
C LYS A 135 -16.07 -9.60 5.13
N HIS A 136 -16.06 -10.28 6.27
CA HIS A 136 -16.22 -9.70 7.59
C HIS A 136 -15.01 -10.09 8.45
N PRO A 137 -13.90 -9.30 8.38
CA PRO A 137 -12.72 -9.57 9.17
C PRO A 137 -13.03 -9.52 10.67
N THR A 138 -12.37 -10.39 11.41
CA THR A 138 -12.46 -10.38 12.88
C THR A 138 -11.76 -9.17 13.47
N GLN A 139 -12.11 -8.80 14.70
CA GLN A 139 -11.41 -7.74 15.44
C GLN A 139 -9.90 -8.04 15.58
N HIS A 140 -9.54 -9.32 15.70
CA HIS A 140 -8.14 -9.77 15.73
C HIS A 140 -7.42 -9.47 14.40
N GLN A 141 -8.06 -9.75 13.25
CA GLN A 141 -7.48 -9.41 11.95
C GLN A 141 -7.30 -7.89 11.77
N LEU A 142 -8.30 -7.09 12.15
CA LEU A 142 -8.21 -5.63 12.11
C LEU A 142 -7.09 -5.11 13.01
N ALA A 143 -6.95 -5.67 14.23
CA ALA A 143 -5.88 -5.30 15.15
C ALA A 143 -4.50 -5.66 14.59
N ARG A 144 -4.34 -6.85 13.98
CA ARG A 144 -3.09 -7.29 13.31
C ARG A 144 -2.71 -6.36 12.17
N ALA A 145 -3.65 -6.06 11.27
CA ALA A 145 -3.41 -5.16 10.15
C ALA A 145 -2.99 -3.76 10.63
N ASN A 146 -3.70 -3.20 11.61
CA ASN A 146 -3.35 -1.90 12.19
C ASN A 146 -1.98 -1.92 12.89
N ALA A 147 -1.62 -3.02 13.55
CA ALA A 147 -0.31 -3.17 14.19
C ALA A 147 0.81 -3.19 13.15
N GLU A 148 0.67 -4.00 12.09
CA GLU A 148 1.66 -4.11 11.02
C GLU A 148 1.82 -2.78 10.27
N LEU A 149 0.71 -2.10 9.98
CA LEU A 149 0.74 -0.80 9.28
C LEU A 149 1.53 0.27 10.05
N ARG A 150 1.53 0.22 11.39
CA ARG A 150 2.34 1.13 12.23
C ARG A 150 3.85 0.84 12.13
N THR A 151 4.26 -0.31 11.64
CA THR A 151 5.68 -0.63 11.43
C THR A 151 6.24 -0.04 10.13
N ALA A 152 5.38 0.35 9.19
CA ALA A 152 5.78 0.91 7.91
C ALA A 152 6.53 2.25 8.09
N ARG A 153 7.74 2.32 7.50
CA ARG A 153 8.64 3.48 7.55
C ARG A 153 9.00 3.93 6.15
#